data_6c20fa1f30ddb48269e46e3b2e58cd38
#
_entry.id   6c20fa1f30ddb48269e46e3b2e58cd38
#
_cell.length_a   1.000
_cell.length_b   1.000
_cell.length_c   1.000
_cell.angle_alpha   90.00
_cell.angle_beta   90.00
_cell.angle_gamma   90.00
#
_symmetry.space_group_name_H-M   'P 1'
#
loop_
_entity.id
_entity.type
_entity.pdbx_description
1 polymer ?
#
loop_
_entity_poly.entity_id
_entity_poly.type
_entity_poly.pdbx_seq_one_letter_code
_entity_poly.pdbx_strand_id
1 'polypeptide(L)'
;TEPKFVPNEAVSIKTEEGIELNVRLIDCVGYMVEGATGHMEGEEERLVKTPWFDYEIPFTKAAAIGTKKVITEHSTIGVVVTCDGSFGEIAAKQYEPAEEETIKQLKALKKPFVVLLNTIHPYSESTKQLAAEKEEKYQTKVLPMNLEQMKKEDIYEIIKSVSVSYTHLTLPTIRLE
;
A
#
# COMPACT_ATOMS: atom_id res chain seq x y z
N THR A 1 -5.91 12.30 21.72
CA THR A 1 -5.83 10.83 21.61
C THR A 1 -5.33 10.49 20.23
N GLU A 2 -4.14 9.90 20.12
CA GLU A 2 -3.64 9.40 18.86
C GLU A 2 -4.62 8.37 18.28
N PRO A 3 -4.77 8.36 16.94
CA PRO A 3 -5.61 7.35 16.30
C PRO A 3 -5.08 5.95 16.64
N LYS A 4 -5.93 5.06 17.11
CA LYS A 4 -5.58 3.70 17.55
C LYS A 4 -5.08 2.75 16.44
N PHE A 5 -4.96 3.22 15.20
CA PHE A 5 -4.49 2.42 14.08
C PHE A 5 -2.95 2.38 13.94
N VAL A 6 -2.22 3.19 14.70
CA VAL A 6 -0.75 3.09 14.76
C VAL A 6 -0.40 2.19 15.94
N PRO A 7 0.25 1.03 15.72
CA PRO A 7 0.68 0.15 16.80
C PRO A 7 1.69 0.86 17.73
N ASN A 8 1.54 0.67 19.04
CA ASN A 8 2.48 1.23 20.01
C ASN A 8 3.83 0.51 20.00
N GLU A 9 3.83 -0.79 19.67
CA GLU A 9 5.01 -1.63 19.70
C GLU A 9 5.40 -2.09 18.27
N ALA A 10 6.70 -2.21 18.06
CA ALA A 10 7.24 -2.80 16.84
C ALA A 10 7.45 -4.31 17.05
N VAL A 11 7.28 -5.07 15.99
CA VAL A 11 7.64 -6.49 15.93
C VAL A 11 9.05 -6.62 15.39
N SER A 12 9.94 -7.30 16.13
CA SER A 12 11.28 -7.60 15.65
C SER A 12 11.25 -8.78 14.67
N ILE A 13 11.81 -8.56 13.49
CA ILE A 13 11.95 -9.56 12.44
C ILE A 13 13.43 -9.72 12.14
N LYS A 14 13.94 -10.97 12.22
CA LYS A 14 15.32 -11.29 11.86
C LYS A 14 15.34 -11.88 10.45
N THR A 15 16.08 -11.24 9.55
CA THR A 15 16.27 -11.72 8.18
C THR A 15 17.19 -12.92 8.13
N GLU A 16 17.21 -13.65 7.02
CA GLU A 16 18.13 -14.77 6.79
C GLU A 16 19.61 -14.33 6.81
N GLU A 17 19.87 -13.08 6.46
CA GLU A 17 21.20 -12.46 6.50
C GLU A 17 21.61 -12.01 7.93
N GLY A 18 20.74 -12.26 8.92
CA GLY A 18 20.99 -11.92 10.33
C GLY A 18 20.69 -10.46 10.70
N ILE A 19 20.11 -9.67 9.81
CA ILE A 19 19.72 -8.29 10.07
C ILE A 19 18.44 -8.30 10.91
N GLU A 20 18.42 -7.54 11.99
CA GLU A 20 17.24 -7.36 12.84
C GLU A 20 16.52 -6.06 12.46
N LEU A 21 15.25 -6.19 12.13
CA LEU A 21 14.37 -5.08 11.72
C LEU A 21 13.22 -4.95 12.70
N ASN A 22 12.97 -3.74 13.17
CA ASN A 22 11.79 -3.44 13.98
C ASN A 22 10.69 -2.85 13.07
N VAL A 23 9.63 -3.62 12.87
CA VAL A 23 8.55 -3.31 11.92
C VAL A 23 7.25 -3.00 12.67
N ARG A 24 6.59 -1.91 12.27
CA ARG A 24 5.20 -1.60 12.62
C ARG A 24 4.37 -1.59 11.36
N LEU A 25 3.34 -2.40 11.33
CA LEU A 25 2.37 -2.37 10.24
C LEU A 25 1.27 -1.37 10.60
N ILE A 26 1.06 -0.41 9.71
CA ILE A 26 0.01 0.60 9.85
C ILE A 26 -0.96 0.38 8.71
N ASP A 27 -2.20 0.05 9.05
CA ASP A 27 -3.28 -0.07 8.08
C ASP A 27 -4.02 1.25 7.92
N CYS A 28 -4.53 1.52 6.73
CA CYS A 28 -5.40 2.65 6.45
C CYS A 28 -6.50 2.23 5.47
N VAL A 29 -7.58 2.99 5.43
CA VAL A 29 -8.74 2.67 4.59
C VAL A 29 -8.39 2.65 3.10
N GLY A 30 -7.41 3.43 2.69
CA GLY A 30 -7.06 3.61 1.28
C GLY A 30 -7.95 4.66 0.60
N TYR A 31 -7.68 4.88 -0.69
CA TYR A 31 -8.57 5.67 -1.55
C TYR A 31 -9.72 4.80 -2.05
N MET A 32 -10.87 5.43 -2.25
CA MET A 32 -12.06 4.71 -2.71
C MET A 32 -11.85 4.13 -4.10
N VAL A 33 -12.27 2.87 -4.23
CA VAL A 33 -12.31 2.13 -5.50
C VAL A 33 -13.73 2.18 -6.03
N GLU A 34 -13.89 2.43 -7.32
CA GLU A 34 -15.20 2.44 -7.96
C GLU A 34 -15.87 1.06 -7.83
N GLY A 35 -17.12 1.04 -7.40
CA GLY A 35 -17.87 -0.19 -7.12
C GLY A 35 -17.66 -0.76 -5.72
N ALA A 36 -16.77 -0.18 -4.89
CA ALA A 36 -16.66 -0.60 -3.49
C ALA A 36 -17.96 -0.25 -2.73
N THR A 37 -18.37 -1.17 -1.87
CA THR A 37 -19.57 -1.02 -1.03
C THR A 37 -19.22 -0.49 0.36
N GLY A 38 -20.23 -0.07 1.14
CA GLY A 38 -20.07 0.31 2.55
C GLY A 38 -19.79 1.79 2.80
N HIS A 39 -19.65 2.61 1.74
CA HIS A 39 -19.55 4.07 1.86
C HIS A 39 -20.89 4.78 1.75
N MET A 40 -21.95 4.06 1.38
CA MET A 40 -23.31 4.58 1.28
C MET A 40 -24.18 4.05 2.43
N GLU A 41 -25.12 4.88 2.87
CA GLU A 41 -26.19 4.54 3.80
C GLU A 41 -27.53 4.95 3.16
N GLY A 42 -28.19 3.97 2.53
CA GLY A 42 -29.30 4.24 1.62
C GLY A 42 -28.84 4.92 0.33
N GLU A 43 -29.43 6.08 0.00
CA GLU A 43 -29.07 6.87 -1.19
C GLU A 43 -28.02 7.96 -0.90
N GLU A 44 -27.66 8.16 0.36
CA GLU A 44 -26.70 9.18 0.78
C GLU A 44 -25.35 8.58 1.18
N GLU A 45 -24.32 9.37 1.07
CA GLU A 45 -23.00 8.97 1.53
C GLU A 45 -22.95 8.95 3.06
N ARG A 46 -22.43 7.85 3.62
CA ARG A 46 -22.28 7.68 5.07
C ARG A 46 -21.41 8.76 5.67
N LEU A 47 -21.90 9.43 6.70
CA LEU A 47 -21.15 10.41 7.47
C LEU A 47 -20.41 9.73 8.63
N VAL A 48 -19.20 10.19 8.92
CA VAL A 48 -18.35 9.64 9.98
C VAL A 48 -17.70 10.73 10.80
N LYS A 49 -17.53 10.48 12.09
CA LYS A 49 -16.70 11.31 12.98
C LYS A 49 -15.24 10.95 12.80
N THR A 50 -14.40 11.95 12.77
CA THR A 50 -12.94 11.77 12.70
C THR A 50 -12.26 12.55 13.81
N PRO A 51 -11.04 12.20 14.23
CA PRO A 51 -10.28 12.98 15.22
C PRO A 51 -9.89 14.39 14.74
N TRP A 52 -10.05 14.68 13.45
CA TRP A 52 -9.57 15.92 12.83
C TRP A 52 -10.64 17.00 12.69
N PHE A 53 -11.91 16.65 12.89
CA PHE A 53 -13.04 17.57 12.75
C PHE A 53 -14.04 17.38 13.89
N ASP A 54 -14.59 18.48 14.37
CA ASP A 54 -15.65 18.47 15.42
C ASP A 54 -17.02 18.14 14.86
N TYR A 55 -17.15 17.97 13.52
CA TYR A 55 -18.35 17.64 12.80
C TYR A 55 -18.14 16.39 11.94
N GLU A 56 -19.25 15.76 11.55
CA GLU A 56 -19.23 14.59 10.68
C GLU A 56 -18.91 14.99 9.24
N ILE A 57 -18.13 14.17 8.56
CA ILE A 57 -17.76 14.34 7.15
C ILE A 57 -18.05 13.07 6.36
N PRO A 58 -18.21 13.16 5.02
CA PRO A 58 -18.39 11.99 4.18
C PRO A 58 -17.27 10.96 4.36
N PHE A 59 -17.65 9.68 4.38
CA PHE A 59 -16.71 8.56 4.58
C PHE A 59 -15.55 8.58 3.59
N THR A 60 -15.82 8.84 2.29
CA THR A 60 -14.78 8.90 1.26
C THR A 60 -13.76 10.00 1.53
N LYS A 61 -14.22 11.15 2.02
CA LYS A 61 -13.35 12.26 2.44
C LYS A 61 -12.52 11.89 3.67
N ALA A 62 -13.15 11.24 4.64
CA ALA A 62 -12.45 10.77 5.85
C ALA A 62 -11.36 9.73 5.49
N ALA A 63 -11.68 8.78 4.61
CA ALA A 63 -10.75 7.78 4.10
C ALA A 63 -9.54 8.41 3.40
N ALA A 64 -9.79 9.36 2.50
CA ALA A 64 -8.73 10.05 1.77
C ALA A 64 -7.80 10.86 2.71
N ILE A 65 -8.38 11.60 3.69
CA ILE A 65 -7.59 12.36 4.67
C ILE A 65 -6.77 11.42 5.56
N GLY A 66 -7.38 10.34 6.07
CA GLY A 66 -6.70 9.34 6.90
C GLY A 66 -5.54 8.67 6.17
N THR A 67 -5.78 8.22 4.93
CA THR A 67 -4.76 7.62 4.06
C THR A 67 -3.61 8.59 3.81
N LYS A 68 -3.92 9.84 3.45
CA LYS A 68 -2.89 10.87 3.25
C LYS A 68 -2.06 11.09 4.52
N LYS A 69 -2.69 11.15 5.70
CA LYS A 69 -1.97 11.30 6.97
C LYS A 69 -1.07 10.11 7.28
N VAL A 70 -1.53 8.87 7.07
CA VAL A 70 -0.68 7.69 7.21
C VAL A 70 0.52 7.77 6.29
N ILE A 71 0.31 8.09 5.02
CA ILE A 71 1.39 8.22 4.05
C ILE A 71 2.38 9.32 4.44
N THR A 72 1.91 10.49 4.87
CA THR A 72 2.77 11.65 5.12
C THR A 72 3.47 11.59 6.48
N GLU A 73 2.75 11.24 7.53
CA GLU A 73 3.16 11.47 8.92
C GLU A 73 3.64 10.18 9.62
N HIS A 74 3.11 9.01 9.24
CA HIS A 74 3.31 7.78 10.01
C HIS A 74 4.11 6.70 9.29
N SER A 75 4.08 6.64 7.96
CA SER A 75 4.79 5.60 7.21
C SER A 75 6.21 6.00 6.83
N THR A 76 7.15 5.08 6.98
CA THR A 76 8.52 5.19 6.44
C THR A 76 8.60 4.55 5.06
N ILE A 77 7.84 3.49 4.86
CA ILE A 77 7.79 2.63 3.68
C ILE A 77 6.34 2.45 3.30
N GLY A 78 6.02 2.44 2.00
CA GLY A 78 4.71 2.13 1.48
C GLY A 78 4.60 0.68 0.99
N VAL A 79 3.49 0.03 1.35
CA VAL A 79 3.06 -1.22 0.71
C VAL A 79 1.71 -0.93 0.06
N VAL A 80 1.71 -0.81 -1.26
CA VAL A 80 0.50 -0.54 -2.03
C VAL A 80 -0.14 -1.86 -2.41
N VAL A 81 -1.36 -2.11 -1.97
CA VAL A 81 -2.10 -3.33 -2.33
C VAL A 81 -3.10 -3.00 -3.42
N THR A 82 -3.02 -3.74 -4.52
CA THR A 82 -3.97 -3.69 -5.63
C THR A 82 -4.45 -5.11 -5.98
N CYS A 83 -5.40 -5.23 -6.88
CA CYS A 83 -5.99 -6.52 -7.26
C CYS A 83 -6.10 -6.63 -8.78
N ASP A 84 -5.96 -7.84 -9.29
CA ASP A 84 -6.20 -8.19 -10.70
C ASP A 84 -7.68 -8.45 -11.02
N GLY A 85 -8.59 -8.22 -10.06
CA GLY A 85 -10.02 -8.49 -10.18
C GLY A 85 -10.41 -9.94 -9.90
N SER A 86 -9.47 -10.80 -9.51
CA SER A 86 -9.77 -12.21 -9.19
C SER A 86 -10.41 -12.41 -7.82
N PHE A 87 -10.40 -11.38 -6.98
CA PHE A 87 -11.08 -11.38 -5.68
C PHE A 87 -12.31 -10.45 -5.71
N GLY A 88 -13.47 -10.99 -5.33
CA GLY A 88 -14.72 -10.24 -5.27
C GLY A 88 -15.31 -9.87 -6.65
N GLU A 89 -16.09 -8.78 -6.69
CA GLU A 89 -16.86 -8.35 -7.87
C GLU A 89 -16.25 -7.12 -8.56
N ILE A 90 -15.17 -6.55 -8.02
CA ILE A 90 -14.53 -5.34 -8.53
C ILE A 90 -13.49 -5.71 -9.60
N ALA A 91 -13.67 -5.22 -10.81
CA ALA A 91 -12.74 -5.51 -11.90
C ALA A 91 -11.38 -4.80 -11.71
N ALA A 92 -10.30 -5.39 -12.23
CA ALA A 92 -8.94 -4.87 -12.12
C ALA A 92 -8.82 -3.37 -12.44
N LYS A 93 -9.49 -2.92 -13.49
CA LYS A 93 -9.46 -1.52 -13.95
C LYS A 93 -10.02 -0.52 -12.94
N GLN A 94 -10.94 -0.95 -12.08
CA GLN A 94 -11.57 -0.08 -11.09
C GLN A 94 -10.61 0.26 -9.93
N TYR A 95 -9.55 -0.53 -9.72
CA TYR A 95 -8.51 -0.24 -8.73
C TYR A 95 -7.51 0.82 -9.21
N GLU A 96 -7.34 1.00 -10.52
CA GLU A 96 -6.28 1.85 -11.08
C GLU A 96 -6.27 3.30 -10.58
N PRO A 97 -7.40 4.01 -10.47
CA PRO A 97 -7.39 5.40 -9.99
C PRO A 97 -6.89 5.53 -8.54
N ALA A 98 -7.31 4.64 -7.65
CA ALA A 98 -6.89 4.61 -6.26
C ALA A 98 -5.40 4.20 -6.11
N GLU A 99 -4.97 3.25 -6.92
CA GLU A 99 -3.58 2.79 -7.02
C GLU A 99 -2.67 3.92 -7.48
N GLU A 100 -3.02 4.61 -8.57
CA GLU A 100 -2.25 5.73 -9.13
C GLU A 100 -2.13 6.91 -8.16
N GLU A 101 -3.22 7.27 -7.49
CA GLU A 101 -3.20 8.36 -6.51
C GLU A 101 -2.28 8.02 -5.33
N THR A 102 -2.34 6.78 -4.82
CA THR A 102 -1.45 6.31 -3.74
C THR A 102 0.01 6.38 -4.16
N ILE A 103 0.34 5.83 -5.33
CA ILE A 103 1.71 5.80 -5.86
C ILE A 103 2.24 7.20 -6.12
N LYS A 104 1.42 8.09 -6.69
CA LYS A 104 1.77 9.49 -6.92
C LYS A 104 2.17 10.19 -5.62
N GLN A 105 1.43 9.97 -4.53
CA GLN A 105 1.76 10.57 -3.24
C GLN A 105 3.06 10.00 -2.66
N LEU A 106 3.26 8.69 -2.70
CA LEU A 106 4.51 8.06 -2.24
C LEU A 106 5.73 8.58 -3.01
N LYS A 107 5.61 8.71 -4.34
CA LYS A 107 6.66 9.28 -5.19
C LYS A 107 6.94 10.75 -4.88
N ALA A 108 5.90 11.57 -4.71
CA ALA A 108 6.05 12.99 -4.38
C ALA A 108 6.78 13.20 -3.05
N LEU A 109 6.60 12.29 -2.09
CA LEU A 109 7.28 12.30 -0.79
C LEU A 109 8.64 11.57 -0.81
N LYS A 110 9.04 11.01 -1.97
CA LYS A 110 10.25 10.20 -2.13
C LYS A 110 10.32 9.03 -1.14
N LYS A 111 9.17 8.46 -0.78
CA LYS A 111 9.10 7.29 0.10
C LYS A 111 9.30 6.03 -0.73
N PRO A 112 10.13 5.09 -0.27
CA PRO A 112 10.26 3.80 -0.91
C PRO A 112 8.96 3.01 -0.76
N PHE A 113 8.57 2.28 -1.79
CA PHE A 113 7.37 1.46 -1.78
C PHE A 113 7.48 0.25 -2.70
N VAL A 114 6.63 -0.70 -2.46
CA VAL A 114 6.41 -1.89 -3.29
C VAL A 114 4.91 -2.00 -3.59
N VAL A 115 4.56 -2.59 -4.72
CA VAL A 115 3.17 -2.89 -5.07
C VAL A 115 2.94 -4.39 -4.90
N LEU A 116 1.91 -4.77 -4.16
CA LEU A 116 1.41 -6.14 -4.06
C LEU A 116 0.20 -6.29 -4.97
N LEU A 117 0.34 -7.13 -5.99
CA LEU A 117 -0.76 -7.50 -6.88
C LEU A 117 -1.47 -8.73 -6.29
N ASN A 118 -2.57 -8.49 -5.56
CA ASN A 118 -3.36 -9.57 -4.98
C ASN A 118 -4.09 -10.35 -6.08
N THR A 119 -3.84 -11.64 -6.15
CA THR A 119 -4.37 -12.52 -7.20
C THR A 119 -4.52 -13.96 -6.71
N ILE A 120 -5.54 -14.68 -7.19
CA ILE A 120 -5.69 -16.12 -6.93
C ILE A 120 -4.74 -16.97 -7.76
N HIS A 121 -4.10 -16.37 -8.80
CA HIS A 121 -3.20 -17.09 -9.73
C HIS A 121 -1.81 -16.44 -9.84
N PRO A 122 -1.02 -16.33 -8.73
CA PRO A 122 0.23 -15.56 -8.70
C PRO A 122 1.31 -16.06 -9.68
N TYR A 123 1.22 -17.30 -10.11
CA TYR A 123 2.21 -17.92 -11.00
C TYR A 123 1.78 -17.99 -12.47
N SER A 124 0.57 -17.53 -12.83
CA SER A 124 0.09 -17.57 -14.21
C SER A 124 0.87 -16.57 -15.10
N GLU A 125 1.00 -16.90 -16.39
CA GLU A 125 1.69 -16.02 -17.33
C GLU A 125 0.97 -14.68 -17.52
N SER A 126 -0.37 -14.67 -17.48
CA SER A 126 -1.17 -13.44 -17.52
C SER A 126 -0.90 -12.52 -16.32
N THR A 127 -0.78 -13.09 -15.13
CA THR A 127 -0.45 -12.32 -13.92
C THR A 127 0.97 -11.77 -13.96
N LYS A 128 1.93 -12.57 -14.44
CA LYS A 128 3.33 -12.12 -14.61
C LYS A 128 3.42 -10.97 -15.62
N GLN A 129 2.69 -11.06 -16.72
CA GLN A 129 2.63 -9.99 -17.71
C GLN A 129 2.02 -8.72 -17.11
N LEU A 130 0.89 -8.82 -16.42
CA LEU A 130 0.26 -7.68 -15.74
C LEU A 130 1.19 -7.04 -14.70
N ALA A 131 1.91 -7.86 -13.92
CA ALA A 131 2.90 -7.36 -12.97
C ALA A 131 4.03 -6.61 -13.67
N ALA A 132 4.55 -7.14 -14.79
CA ALA A 132 5.61 -6.48 -15.57
C ALA A 132 5.15 -5.15 -16.18
N GLU A 133 3.93 -5.08 -16.71
CA GLU A 133 3.32 -3.84 -17.20
C GLU A 133 3.20 -2.78 -16.11
N LYS A 134 2.78 -3.20 -14.90
CA LYS A 134 2.71 -2.30 -13.74
C LYS A 134 4.10 -1.90 -13.23
N GLU A 135 5.09 -2.79 -13.24
CA GLU A 135 6.49 -2.45 -12.90
C GLU A 135 7.04 -1.38 -13.84
N GLU A 136 6.81 -1.50 -15.14
CA GLU A 136 7.21 -0.51 -16.13
C GLU A 136 6.48 0.83 -15.92
N LYS A 137 5.15 0.78 -15.72
CA LYS A 137 4.32 1.96 -15.47
C LYS A 137 4.74 2.73 -14.22
N TYR A 138 4.99 2.01 -13.13
CA TYR A 138 5.23 2.61 -11.82
C TYR A 138 6.71 2.73 -11.45
N GLN A 139 7.61 2.14 -12.23
CA GLN A 139 9.05 2.15 -11.96
C GLN A 139 9.35 1.69 -10.52
N THR A 140 8.68 0.62 -10.09
CA THR A 140 8.83 -0.01 -8.79
C THR A 140 8.54 -1.49 -8.88
N LYS A 141 8.98 -2.26 -7.89
CA LYS A 141 8.71 -3.70 -7.84
C LYS A 141 7.23 -3.99 -7.64
N VAL A 142 6.69 -4.93 -8.43
CA VAL A 142 5.32 -5.45 -8.30
C VAL A 142 5.39 -6.94 -7.99
N LEU A 143 4.86 -7.33 -6.85
CA LEU A 143 4.87 -8.71 -6.36
C LEU A 143 3.47 -9.33 -6.49
N PRO A 144 3.26 -10.24 -7.45
CA PRO A 144 2.01 -11.01 -7.50
C PRO A 144 1.99 -12.04 -6.36
N MET A 145 0.93 -12.03 -5.57
CA MET A 145 0.75 -13.01 -4.50
C MET A 145 -0.72 -13.17 -4.11
N ASN A 146 -1.04 -14.30 -3.51
CA ASN A 146 -2.34 -14.52 -2.88
C ASN A 146 -2.25 -14.11 -1.41
N LEU A 147 -2.79 -12.94 -1.06
CA LEU A 147 -2.69 -12.38 0.29
C LEU A 147 -3.48 -13.18 1.33
N GLU A 148 -4.51 -13.94 0.92
CA GLU A 148 -5.23 -14.84 1.83
C GLU A 148 -4.41 -16.08 2.22
N GLN A 149 -3.43 -16.45 1.38
CA GLN A 149 -2.56 -17.60 1.59
C GLN A 149 -1.12 -17.20 1.89
N MET A 150 -0.90 -15.95 2.31
CA MET A 150 0.43 -15.39 2.59
C MET A 150 1.16 -16.22 3.65
N LYS A 151 2.41 -16.52 3.35
CA LYS A 151 3.34 -17.25 4.22
C LYS A 151 4.42 -16.31 4.76
N LYS A 152 5.18 -16.81 5.71
CA LYS A 152 6.30 -16.07 6.30
C LYS A 152 7.34 -15.66 5.25
N GLU A 153 7.59 -16.52 4.28
CA GLU A 153 8.52 -16.29 3.17
C GLU A 153 8.09 -15.11 2.29
N ASP A 154 6.79 -14.98 2.04
CA ASP A 154 6.21 -13.86 1.26
C ASP A 154 6.42 -12.51 1.99
N ILE A 155 6.30 -12.50 3.31
CA ILE A 155 6.58 -11.32 4.14
C ILE A 155 8.05 -10.92 4.03
N TYR A 156 8.97 -11.87 4.04
CA TYR A 156 10.39 -11.60 3.84
C TYR A 156 10.68 -11.05 2.45
N GLU A 157 10.04 -11.57 1.41
CA GLU A 157 10.16 -11.07 0.05
C GLU A 157 9.70 -9.60 -0.06
N ILE A 158 8.57 -9.27 0.55
CA ILE A 158 8.06 -7.88 0.62
C ILE A 158 9.10 -6.97 1.27
N ILE A 159 9.59 -7.32 2.46
CA ILE A 159 10.55 -6.51 3.22
C ILE A 159 11.85 -6.35 2.42
N LYS A 160 12.36 -7.42 1.83
CA LYS A 160 13.56 -7.41 0.99
C LYS A 160 13.41 -6.49 -0.23
N SER A 161 12.27 -6.58 -0.93
CA SER A 161 11.98 -5.76 -2.10
C SER A 161 11.94 -4.28 -1.78
N VAL A 162 11.40 -3.91 -0.63
CA VAL A 162 11.39 -2.51 -0.17
C VAL A 162 12.78 -2.05 0.24
N SER A 163 13.57 -2.88 0.90
CA SER A 163 14.94 -2.54 1.34
C SER A 163 15.85 -2.23 0.15
N VAL A 164 15.72 -2.97 -0.95
CA VAL A 164 16.47 -2.71 -2.20
C VAL A 164 16.05 -1.37 -2.81
N SER A 165 14.77 -1.04 -2.82
CA SER A 165 14.26 0.25 -3.30
C SER A 165 14.82 1.43 -2.48
N TYR A 166 15.06 1.25 -1.19
CA TYR A 166 15.65 2.25 -0.30
C TYR A 166 17.10 2.56 -0.65
N THR A 167 17.91 1.55 -1.00
CA THR A 167 19.33 1.71 -1.33
C THR A 167 19.54 2.51 -2.61
N HIS A 168 18.66 2.35 -3.60
CA HIS A 168 18.71 3.13 -4.85
C HIS A 168 18.34 4.61 -4.68
N LEU A 169 17.57 4.97 -3.66
CA LEU A 169 17.18 6.36 -3.37
C LEU A 169 18.23 7.12 -2.54
N THR A 170 19.12 6.42 -1.85
CA THR A 170 20.05 7.00 -0.87
C THR A 170 21.53 7.04 -1.30
N LEU A 171 21.88 6.52 -2.49
CA LEU A 171 23.23 6.68 -3.00
C LEU A 171 23.44 8.12 -3.49
N PRO A 172 24.22 8.96 -2.77
CA PRO A 172 24.68 10.21 -3.34
C PRO A 172 25.60 9.87 -4.52
N THR A 173 25.36 10.53 -5.65
CA THR A 173 26.30 10.51 -6.78
C THR A 173 27.61 11.13 -6.28
N ILE A 174 28.58 10.31 -5.88
CA ILE A 174 29.94 10.77 -5.64
C ILE A 174 30.49 11.12 -7.02
N ARG A 175 30.48 12.42 -7.36
CA ARG A 175 31.34 12.93 -8.42
C ARG A 175 32.76 12.85 -7.91
N LEU A 176 33.54 11.95 -8.47
CA LEU A 176 34.99 12.03 -8.42
C LEU A 176 35.38 13.12 -9.41
N GLU A 177 35.89 14.25 -8.90
CA GLU A 177 36.67 15.20 -9.66
C GLU A 177 38.10 14.70 -9.78
#